data_dab6e680a5aa60ab46dbd467d6a04a97
#
_entry.id   dab6e680a5aa60ab46dbd467d6a04a97
#
_cell.length_a   1.000
_cell.length_b   1.000
_cell.length_c   1.000
_cell.angle_alpha   90.00
_cell.angle_beta   90.00
_cell.angle_gamma   90.00
#
_symmetry.space_group_name_H-M   'P 1'
#
loop_
_entity.id
_entity.type
_entity.pdbx_description
1 polymer ?
#
loop_
_entity_poly.entity_id
_entity_poly.type
_entity_poly.pdbx_seq_one_letter_code
_entity_poly.pdbx_strand_id
1 'polypeptide(L)'
;MTDSDADDVRCWLVEREYTDKGLVTLVYAEPGGERAAVMQRSSNMLARQDVTAAVDVDPDELEPVDDPETRDRYATEVERTSGSHAPDDAL
;
A
#
# COMPACT_ATOMS: atom_id res chain seq x y z
N MET A 1 -16.16 -13.69 19.92
CA MET A 1 -15.59 -13.86 18.59
C MET A 1 -14.94 -12.56 18.14
N THR A 2 -13.75 -12.67 17.71
CA THR A 2 -13.08 -11.50 17.21
C THR A 2 -13.26 -11.45 15.71
N ASP A 3 -13.67 -10.35 15.24
CA ASP A 3 -13.80 -10.13 13.84
C ASP A 3 -12.53 -9.45 13.36
N SER A 4 -11.58 -10.26 12.88
CA SER A 4 -10.29 -9.70 12.48
C SER A 4 -10.42 -8.75 11.30
N ASP A 5 -11.47 -8.89 10.51
CA ASP A 5 -11.69 -7.97 9.40
C ASP A 5 -11.97 -6.56 9.88
N ALA A 6 -12.57 -6.42 11.07
CA ALA A 6 -12.87 -5.12 11.62
C ALA A 6 -11.60 -4.36 12.02
N ASP A 7 -10.49 -5.08 12.17
CA ASP A 7 -9.22 -4.48 12.59
C ASP A 7 -8.30 -4.15 11.42
N ASP A 8 -8.68 -4.50 10.20
CA ASP A 8 -7.86 -4.20 9.05
C ASP A 8 -7.73 -2.70 8.86
N VAL A 9 -6.56 -2.30 8.41
CA VAL A 9 -6.24 -0.90 8.20
C VAL A 9 -6.25 -0.60 6.72
N ARG A 10 -6.99 0.41 6.31
CA ARG A 10 -6.97 0.84 4.91
C ARG A 10 -5.66 1.53 4.62
N CYS A 11 -4.92 1.00 3.64
CA CYS A 11 -3.63 1.52 3.24
C CYS A 11 -3.68 1.93 1.79
N TRP A 12 -2.92 2.97 1.44
CA TRP A 12 -2.92 3.56 0.11
C TRP A 12 -1.59 3.35 -0.56
N LEU A 13 -1.62 3.14 -1.87
CA LEU A 13 -0.40 2.90 -2.63
C LEU A 13 0.47 4.16 -2.62
N VAL A 14 1.69 4.02 -2.11
CA VAL A 14 2.62 5.14 -2.00
C VAL A 14 3.88 4.93 -2.85
N GLU A 15 4.15 3.69 -3.25
CA GLU A 15 5.34 3.42 -4.04
C GLU A 15 5.12 2.16 -4.87
N ARG A 16 5.63 2.17 -6.09
CA ARG A 16 5.60 1.01 -6.97
C ARG A 16 6.93 0.95 -7.71
N GLU A 17 7.61 -0.18 -7.60
CA GLU A 17 8.92 -0.34 -8.20
C GLU A 17 8.96 -1.63 -9.01
N TYR A 18 9.45 -1.54 -10.25
CA TYR A 18 9.61 -2.68 -11.12
C TYR A 18 11.06 -3.12 -11.10
N THR A 19 11.28 -4.44 -11.01
CA THR A 19 12.64 -5.00 -11.02
C THR A 19 12.88 -5.74 -12.33
N ASP A 20 14.15 -5.99 -12.61
CA ASP A 20 14.55 -6.69 -13.83
C ASP A 20 14.09 -8.13 -13.89
N LYS A 21 13.66 -8.69 -12.76
CA LYS A 21 13.29 -10.09 -12.69
C LYS A 21 11.80 -10.32 -12.85
N GLY A 22 11.10 -9.33 -13.34
CA GLY A 22 9.65 -9.45 -13.54
C GLY A 22 8.86 -9.38 -12.26
N LEU A 23 9.43 -8.81 -11.22
CA LEU A 23 8.74 -8.59 -9.96
C LEU A 23 8.40 -7.12 -9.81
N VAL A 24 7.26 -6.87 -9.18
CA VAL A 24 6.83 -5.52 -8.86
C VAL A 24 6.68 -5.43 -7.35
N THR A 25 7.31 -4.45 -6.74
CA THR A 25 7.19 -4.17 -5.32
C THR A 25 6.17 -3.05 -5.14
N LEU A 26 5.18 -3.30 -4.30
CA LEU A 26 4.13 -2.34 -4.00
C LEU A 26 4.22 -2.00 -2.52
N VAL A 27 4.22 -0.71 -2.21
CA VAL A 27 4.19 -0.26 -0.82
C VAL A 27 2.88 0.46 -0.59
N TYR A 28 2.15 0.01 0.43
CA TYR A 28 0.90 0.60 0.86
C TYR A 28 1.09 1.14 2.27
N ALA A 29 0.74 2.38 2.49
CA ALA A 29 0.90 3.02 3.79
C ALA A 29 -0.45 3.43 4.37
N GLU A 30 -0.54 3.38 5.69
CA GLU A 30 -1.72 3.89 6.38
C GLU A 30 -1.72 5.42 6.34
N PRO A 31 -2.87 6.05 6.54
CA PRO A 31 -2.91 7.51 6.63
C PRO A 31 -1.94 8.00 7.71
N GLY A 32 -1.16 9.00 7.38
CA GLY A 32 -0.11 9.49 8.26
C GLY A 32 1.27 8.91 7.98
N GLY A 33 1.33 7.80 7.23
CA GLY A 33 2.61 7.24 6.80
C GLY A 33 3.45 6.60 7.89
N GLU A 34 2.88 6.33 9.06
CA GLU A 34 3.66 5.80 10.18
C GLU A 34 3.95 4.32 10.05
N ARG A 35 3.06 3.57 9.38
CA ARG A 35 3.25 2.15 9.14
C ARG A 35 2.94 1.84 7.69
N ALA A 36 3.58 0.80 7.17
CA ALA A 36 3.40 0.43 5.78
C ALA A 36 3.55 -1.07 5.61
N ALA A 37 2.96 -1.59 4.54
CA ALA A 37 3.11 -2.98 4.14
C ALA A 37 3.77 -3.02 2.77
N VAL A 38 4.71 -3.95 2.60
CA VAL A 38 5.42 -4.13 1.34
C VAL A 38 4.94 -5.46 0.75
N MET A 39 4.49 -5.39 -0.49
CA MET A 39 3.98 -6.57 -1.20
C MET A 39 4.75 -6.75 -2.49
N GLN A 40 5.05 -8.01 -2.84
CA GLN A 40 5.67 -8.31 -4.13
C GLN A 40 4.71 -9.12 -4.97
N ARG A 41 4.63 -8.78 -6.25
CA ARG A 41 3.78 -9.48 -7.20
C ARG A 41 4.57 -9.71 -8.48
N SER A 42 4.29 -10.80 -9.17
CA SER A 42 4.89 -10.99 -10.48
C SER A 42 4.19 -10.08 -11.50
N SER A 43 4.93 -9.67 -12.51
CA SER A 43 4.35 -8.86 -13.56
C SER A 43 3.26 -9.62 -14.31
N ASN A 44 3.38 -10.96 -14.41
CA ASN A 44 2.32 -11.77 -15.01
C ASN A 44 1.03 -11.70 -14.20
N MET A 45 1.13 -11.69 -12.87
CA MET A 45 -0.05 -11.59 -12.05
C MET A 45 -0.71 -10.23 -12.21
N LEU A 46 0.10 -9.17 -12.32
CA LEU A 46 -0.44 -7.82 -12.49
C LEU A 46 -1.07 -7.61 -13.85
N ALA A 47 -0.69 -8.42 -14.84
CA ALA A 47 -1.35 -8.38 -16.14
C ALA A 47 -2.78 -8.89 -16.05
N ARG A 48 -3.10 -9.66 -15.03
CA ARG A 48 -4.45 -10.23 -14.83
C ARG A 48 -5.25 -9.50 -13.77
N GLN A 49 -4.58 -8.85 -12.84
CA GLN A 49 -5.23 -8.17 -11.72
C GLN A 49 -4.69 -6.75 -11.65
N ASP A 50 -5.61 -5.82 -11.49
CA ASP A 50 -5.23 -4.42 -11.38
C ASP A 50 -4.61 -4.15 -10.02
N VAL A 51 -3.65 -3.21 -10.02
CA VAL A 51 -3.15 -2.63 -8.78
C VAL A 51 -4.16 -1.55 -8.37
N THR A 52 -4.74 -1.71 -7.19
CA THR A 52 -5.75 -0.76 -6.74
C THR A 52 -5.11 0.34 -5.90
N ALA A 53 -5.81 1.47 -5.81
CA ALA A 53 -5.31 2.64 -5.08
C ALA A 53 -5.15 2.35 -3.59
N ALA A 54 -6.00 1.49 -3.03
CA ALA A 54 -5.94 1.13 -1.62
C ALA A 54 -6.24 -0.35 -1.43
N VAL A 55 -5.76 -0.88 -0.33
CA VAL A 55 -6.07 -2.24 0.11
C VAL A 55 -6.26 -2.20 1.62
N ASP A 56 -6.97 -3.20 2.14
CA ASP A 56 -7.10 -3.37 3.58
C ASP A 56 -6.04 -4.37 4.03
N VAL A 57 -5.25 -3.98 5.02
CA VAL A 57 -4.09 -4.74 5.46
C VAL A 57 -4.27 -5.13 6.92
N ASP A 58 -3.97 -6.40 7.22
CA ASP A 58 -3.95 -6.87 8.59
C ASP A 58 -2.87 -6.09 9.36
N PRO A 59 -3.19 -5.54 10.55
CA PRO A 59 -2.18 -4.79 11.30
C PRO A 59 -0.91 -5.58 11.57
N ASP A 60 -0.98 -6.90 11.65
CA ASP A 60 0.20 -7.73 11.87
C ASP A 60 1.16 -7.68 10.69
N GLU A 61 0.70 -7.28 9.52
CA GLU A 61 1.54 -7.17 8.34
C GLU A 61 2.09 -5.77 8.14
N LEU A 62 1.69 -4.84 8.98
CA LEU A 62 2.19 -3.48 8.91
C LEU A 62 3.46 -3.35 9.73
N GLU A 63 4.45 -2.63 9.19
CA GLU A 63 5.70 -2.40 9.86
C GLU A 63 5.93 -0.90 10.02
N PRO A 64 6.53 -0.49 11.14
CA PRO A 64 6.80 0.92 11.37
C PRO A 64 7.76 1.47 10.32
N VAL A 65 7.51 2.69 9.91
CA VAL A 65 8.41 3.42 9.04
C VAL A 65 9.26 4.30 9.95
N ASP A 66 10.53 3.90 10.15
CA ASP A 66 11.37 4.55 11.16
C ASP A 66 11.94 5.87 10.69
N ASP A 67 12.14 6.02 9.38
CA ASP A 67 12.78 7.22 8.86
C ASP A 67 11.75 8.36 8.74
N PRO A 68 11.99 9.51 9.40
CA PRO A 68 11.02 10.61 9.37
C PRO A 68 10.77 11.15 7.95
N GLU A 69 11.79 11.20 7.11
CA GLU A 69 11.61 11.68 5.76
C GLU A 69 10.73 10.75 4.96
N THR A 70 10.90 9.45 5.15
CA THR A 70 10.08 8.46 4.46
C THR A 70 8.65 8.53 4.95
N ARG A 71 8.44 8.71 6.25
CA ARG A 71 7.09 8.88 6.79
C ARG A 71 6.39 10.08 6.18
N ASP A 72 7.09 11.20 6.08
CA ASP A 72 6.51 12.41 5.49
C ASP A 72 6.17 12.18 4.03
N ARG A 73 7.05 11.51 3.30
CA ARG A 73 6.80 11.21 1.89
C ARG A 73 5.58 10.31 1.74
N TYR A 74 5.49 9.28 2.57
CA TYR A 74 4.34 8.36 2.51
C TYR A 74 3.05 9.08 2.87
N ALA A 75 3.08 9.92 3.90
CA ALA A 75 1.89 10.68 4.29
C ALA A 75 1.41 11.56 3.14
N THR A 76 2.35 12.22 2.46
CA THR A 76 2.01 13.06 1.32
C THR A 76 1.41 12.24 0.18
N GLU A 77 2.00 11.08 -0.11
CA GLU A 77 1.49 10.23 -1.17
C GLU A 77 0.13 9.65 -0.83
N VAL A 78 -0.10 9.30 0.43
CA VAL A 78 -1.43 8.84 0.85
C VAL A 78 -2.47 9.92 0.59
N GLU A 79 -2.16 11.16 0.95
CA GLU A 79 -3.09 12.26 0.73
C GLU A 79 -3.36 12.48 -0.75
N ARG A 80 -2.30 12.39 -1.56
CA ARG A 80 -2.44 12.57 -3.00
C ARG A 80 -3.30 11.47 -3.61
N THR A 81 -3.01 10.22 -3.25
CA THR A 81 -3.71 9.10 -3.82
C THR A 81 -5.16 9.07 -3.37
N SER A 82 -5.40 9.28 -2.08
CA SER A 82 -6.75 9.22 -1.54
C SER A 82 -7.59 10.41 -1.98
N GLY A 83 -6.96 11.52 -2.31
CA GLY A 83 -7.67 12.69 -2.81
C GLY A 83 -8.02 12.60 -4.29
N SER A 84 -7.36 11.70 -5.03
CA SER A 84 -7.52 11.59 -6.49
C SER A 84 -8.22 10.32 -6.93
N HIS A 85 -8.28 9.30 -6.08
CA HIS A 85 -8.78 7.99 -6.47
C HIS A 85 -9.67 7.40 -5.39
N ALA A 86 -10.65 6.61 -5.81
CA ALA A 86 -11.40 5.76 -4.89
C ALA A 86 -10.52 4.55 -4.51
N PRO A 87 -10.80 3.91 -3.36
CA PRO A 87 -9.95 2.79 -2.93
C PRO A 87 -9.79 1.67 -3.95
N ASP A 88 -10.83 1.38 -4.70
CA ASP A 88 -10.82 0.29 -5.67
C ASP A 88 -10.46 0.73 -7.09
N ASP A 89 -10.04 1.98 -7.27
CA ASP A 89 -9.60 2.45 -8.58
C ASP A 89 -8.31 1.74 -8.97
N ALA A 90 -8.23 1.34 -10.23
CA ALA A 90 -7.01 0.76 -10.77
C ALA A 90 -5.98 1.86 -11.03
N LEU A 91 -4.75 1.61 -10.69
CA LEU A 91 -3.66 2.57 -10.90
C LEU A 91 -2.65 2.07 -11.92
#